data_fb09d445e293cb6a47dda4843d2e55a0
#
_entry.id   fb09d445e293cb6a47dda4843d2e55a0
#
_cell.length_a   1.000
_cell.length_b   1.000
_cell.length_c   1.000
_cell.angle_alpha   90.00
_cell.angle_beta   90.00
_cell.angle_gamma   90.00
#
_symmetry.space_group_name_H-M   'P 1'
#
loop_
_entity.id
_entity.type
_entity.pdbx_description
1 polymer ?
#
loop_
_entity_poly.entity_id
_entity_poly.type
_entity_poly.pdbx_seq_one_letter_code
_entity_poly.pdbx_strand_id
1 'polypeptide(L)'
;MSLDAAAATLASRLLEQEFVEVLAHHDADGIAAASILCHAMFRAGGRFRLRIRPDITPEEIPREGSVLLCDFGSALQDLPDDVMVVDHHQPRFEGELHVNPHLAGIDGDRNLSAAGAAYLVARKMGDNRDLAGLTLLGIIGDGQVIEGPNREIANEGIANGFITPGRGLLLAGRGLVEQITLAIDPYLPGLSGEPDAARTLVAAVTGEDEVDMETLLSRIV
;
A
#
# COMPACT_ATOMS: atom_id res chain seq x y z
N MET A 1 -3.37 -21.43 9.17
CA MET A 1 -3.87 -21.42 7.76
C MET A 1 -2.79 -20.79 6.90
N SER A 2 -2.60 -21.17 5.62
CA SER A 2 -1.66 -20.43 4.76
C SER A 2 -2.23 -19.06 4.40
N LEU A 3 -1.35 -18.08 4.11
CA LEU A 3 -1.79 -16.73 3.74
C LEU A 3 -2.67 -16.75 2.47
N ASP A 4 -2.32 -17.60 1.51
CA ASP A 4 -3.10 -17.78 0.28
C ASP A 4 -4.51 -18.33 0.54
N ALA A 5 -4.66 -19.27 1.48
CA ALA A 5 -5.96 -19.79 1.89
C ALA A 5 -6.78 -18.73 2.65
N ALA A 6 -6.15 -17.95 3.55
CA ALA A 6 -6.80 -16.85 4.24
C ALA A 6 -7.30 -15.78 3.24
N ALA A 7 -6.46 -15.42 2.28
CA ALA A 7 -6.82 -14.48 1.22
C ALA A 7 -8.00 -14.98 0.38
N ALA A 8 -8.03 -16.27 0.04
CA ALA A 8 -9.12 -16.87 -0.71
C ALA A 8 -10.45 -16.89 0.08
N THR A 9 -10.39 -17.22 1.38
CA THR A 9 -11.57 -17.21 2.27
C THR A 9 -12.14 -15.79 2.38
N LEU A 10 -11.29 -14.81 2.65
CA LEU A 10 -11.73 -13.42 2.78
C LEU A 10 -12.27 -12.86 1.45
N ALA A 11 -11.62 -13.19 0.33
CA ALA A 11 -12.11 -12.81 -1.00
C ALA A 11 -13.51 -13.38 -1.29
N SER A 12 -13.74 -14.65 -0.99
CA SER A 12 -15.06 -15.28 -1.14
C SER A 12 -16.09 -14.58 -0.27
N ARG A 13 -15.75 -14.26 0.98
CA ARG A 13 -16.63 -13.53 1.88
C ARG A 13 -16.98 -12.14 1.36
N LEU A 14 -16.00 -11.37 0.83
CA LEU A 14 -16.25 -10.06 0.24
C LEU A 14 -17.18 -10.13 -0.98
N LEU A 15 -17.04 -11.13 -1.83
CA LEU A 15 -17.87 -11.34 -3.02
C LEU A 15 -19.33 -11.68 -2.69
N GLU A 16 -19.61 -12.21 -1.51
CA GLU A 16 -20.97 -12.52 -1.02
C GLU A 16 -21.68 -11.30 -0.47
N GLN A 17 -20.96 -10.19 -0.20
CA GLN A 17 -21.57 -9.01 0.45
C GLN A 17 -22.15 -8.05 -0.58
N GLU A 18 -23.39 -7.61 -0.35
CA GLU A 18 -24.01 -6.54 -1.14
C GLU A 18 -23.44 -5.16 -0.84
N PHE A 19 -23.03 -4.96 0.41
CA PHE A 19 -22.45 -3.70 0.87
C PHE A 19 -21.43 -3.95 1.99
N VAL A 20 -20.29 -3.26 1.92
CA VAL A 20 -19.21 -3.35 2.91
C VAL A 20 -18.86 -1.97 3.44
N GLU A 21 -18.85 -1.80 4.75
CA GLU A 21 -18.23 -0.66 5.42
C GLU A 21 -16.72 -0.90 5.50
N VAL A 22 -15.93 -0.09 4.81
CA VAL A 22 -14.47 -0.18 4.80
C VAL A 22 -13.89 0.90 5.69
N LEU A 23 -13.14 0.50 6.71
CA LEU A 23 -12.41 1.39 7.58
C LEU A 23 -10.92 1.18 7.32
N ALA A 24 -10.17 2.23 7.05
CA ALA A 24 -8.77 2.15 6.68
C ALA A 24 -7.91 3.13 7.46
N HIS A 25 -6.70 2.72 7.77
CA HIS A 25 -5.69 3.60 8.36
C HIS A 25 -5.36 4.75 7.40
N HIS A 26 -4.91 5.86 7.94
CA HIS A 26 -4.78 7.12 7.21
C HIS A 26 -3.42 7.30 6.50
N ASP A 27 -2.50 6.37 6.67
CA ASP A 27 -1.19 6.41 6.01
C ASP A 27 -1.22 5.82 4.60
N ALA A 28 -0.05 5.73 3.97
CA ALA A 28 0.06 5.27 2.60
C ALA A 28 -0.30 3.79 2.44
N ASP A 29 0.02 2.94 3.44
CA ASP A 29 -0.28 1.50 3.38
C ASP A 29 -1.77 1.24 3.57
N GLY A 30 -2.39 1.85 4.58
CA GLY A 30 -3.83 1.72 4.82
C GLY A 30 -4.68 2.26 3.67
N ILE A 31 -4.32 3.42 3.11
CA ILE A 31 -5.01 4.00 1.95
C ILE A 31 -4.84 3.10 0.72
N ALA A 32 -3.63 2.57 0.47
CA ALA A 32 -3.38 1.66 -0.64
C ALA A 32 -4.15 0.34 -0.48
N ALA A 33 -4.11 -0.28 0.71
CA ALA A 33 -4.83 -1.52 1.02
C ALA A 33 -6.33 -1.38 0.77
N ALA A 34 -6.94 -0.32 1.32
CA ALA A 34 -8.36 -0.05 1.12
C ALA A 34 -8.69 0.25 -0.34
N SER A 35 -7.85 1.03 -1.05
CA SER A 35 -8.06 1.34 -2.46
C SER A 35 -8.05 0.07 -3.32
N ILE A 36 -7.10 -0.84 -3.08
CA ILE A 36 -7.01 -2.12 -3.78
C ILE A 36 -8.29 -2.94 -3.61
N LEU A 37 -8.76 -3.10 -2.36
CA LEU A 37 -9.96 -3.89 -2.08
C LEU A 37 -11.24 -3.22 -2.58
N CYS A 38 -11.35 -1.89 -2.45
CA CYS A 38 -12.46 -1.12 -3.00
C CYS A 38 -12.52 -1.25 -4.54
N HIS A 39 -11.40 -1.19 -5.24
CA HIS A 39 -11.35 -1.43 -6.69
C HIS A 39 -11.78 -2.86 -7.05
N ALA A 40 -11.28 -3.86 -6.33
CA ALA A 40 -11.66 -5.25 -6.57
C ALA A 40 -13.15 -5.49 -6.34
N MET A 41 -13.72 -4.97 -5.25
CA MET A 41 -15.16 -5.02 -4.96
C MET A 41 -15.98 -4.31 -6.04
N PHE A 42 -15.58 -3.10 -6.44
CA PHE A 42 -16.26 -2.33 -7.47
C PHE A 42 -16.31 -3.10 -8.80
N ARG A 43 -15.20 -3.70 -9.22
CA ARG A 43 -15.13 -4.53 -10.44
C ARG A 43 -16.03 -5.77 -10.35
N ALA A 44 -16.20 -6.32 -9.17
CA ALA A 44 -17.11 -7.42 -8.90
C ALA A 44 -18.59 -7.02 -8.78
N GLY A 45 -18.90 -5.71 -8.89
CA GLY A 45 -20.27 -5.18 -8.76
C GLY A 45 -20.71 -4.94 -7.31
N GLY A 46 -19.81 -5.08 -6.33
CA GLY A 46 -20.08 -4.79 -4.93
C GLY A 46 -20.17 -3.29 -4.63
N ARG A 47 -20.80 -2.97 -3.53
CA ARG A 47 -20.95 -1.59 -3.03
C ARG A 47 -20.24 -1.45 -1.70
N PHE A 48 -19.64 -0.29 -1.47
CA PHE A 48 -18.92 -0.03 -0.22
C PHE A 48 -19.03 1.44 0.19
N ARG A 49 -18.68 1.70 1.45
CA ARG A 49 -18.39 3.03 1.97
C ARG A 49 -17.03 3.01 2.64
N LEU A 50 -16.10 3.82 2.12
CA LEU A 50 -14.77 3.95 2.69
C LEU A 50 -14.70 5.13 3.66
N ARG A 51 -14.09 4.89 4.82
CA ARG A 51 -13.72 5.90 5.81
C ARG A 51 -12.25 5.74 6.19
N ILE A 52 -11.51 6.83 6.08
CA ILE A 52 -10.12 6.90 6.52
C ILE A 52 -10.07 7.39 7.97
N ARG A 53 -9.27 6.72 8.80
CA ARG A 53 -9.16 6.98 10.23
C ARG A 53 -7.69 7.00 10.67
N PRO A 54 -7.30 7.86 11.63
CA PRO A 54 -5.96 7.82 12.23
C PRO A 54 -5.78 6.61 13.15
N ASP A 55 -6.84 6.17 13.79
CA ASP A 55 -6.92 5.00 14.66
C ASP A 55 -8.36 4.50 14.72
N ILE A 56 -8.59 3.40 15.42
CA ILE A 56 -9.92 2.84 15.65
C ILE A 56 -9.98 2.12 17.00
N THR A 57 -11.11 2.26 17.68
CA THR A 57 -11.44 1.48 18.88
C THR A 57 -12.54 0.46 18.59
N PRO A 58 -12.65 -0.64 19.36
CA PRO A 58 -13.69 -1.65 19.16
C PRO A 58 -15.13 -1.08 19.19
N GLU A 59 -15.35 0.00 19.95
CA GLU A 59 -16.65 0.67 20.08
C GLU A 59 -17.05 1.42 18.81
N GLU A 60 -16.06 1.84 17.99
CA GLU A 60 -16.30 2.56 16.75
C GLU A 60 -16.60 1.63 15.56
N ILE A 61 -16.37 0.33 15.73
CA ILE A 61 -16.66 -0.67 14.71
C ILE A 61 -18.15 -0.91 14.65
N PRO A 62 -18.80 -0.74 13.48
CA PRO A 62 -20.21 -1.06 13.33
C PRO A 62 -20.52 -2.51 13.73
N ARG A 63 -21.55 -2.70 14.55
CA ARG A 63 -21.96 -4.04 14.99
C ARG A 63 -22.97 -4.71 14.07
N GLU A 64 -23.47 -3.97 13.09
CA GLU A 64 -24.41 -4.46 12.08
C GLU A 64 -23.81 -4.24 10.69
N GLY A 65 -24.04 -5.21 9.81
CA GLY A 65 -23.53 -5.18 8.45
C GLY A 65 -22.09 -5.74 8.33
N SER A 66 -21.59 -5.77 7.13
CA SER A 66 -20.27 -6.30 6.83
C SER A 66 -19.21 -5.22 6.96
N VAL A 67 -18.21 -5.44 7.78
CA VAL A 67 -17.14 -4.49 8.07
C VAL A 67 -15.79 -5.08 7.62
N LEU A 68 -15.00 -4.27 6.93
CA LEU A 68 -13.62 -4.58 6.54
C LEU A 68 -12.68 -3.54 7.16
N LEU A 69 -11.70 -4.02 7.88
CA LEU A 69 -10.60 -3.23 8.46
C LEU A 69 -9.36 -3.39 7.58
N CYS A 70 -8.75 -2.28 7.19
CA CYS A 70 -7.55 -2.24 6.37
C CYS A 70 -6.42 -1.53 7.10
N ASP A 71 -5.31 -2.24 7.33
CA ASP A 71 -4.11 -1.75 7.98
C ASP A 71 -4.33 -1.35 9.45
N PHE A 72 -5.28 -2.01 10.07
CA PHE A 72 -5.50 -2.08 11.50
C PHE A 72 -6.51 -3.18 11.84
N GLY A 73 -6.67 -3.47 13.12
CA GLY A 73 -7.57 -4.52 13.59
C GLY A 73 -6.85 -5.67 14.25
N SER A 74 -5.67 -6.05 13.80
CA SER A 74 -4.91 -7.19 14.37
C SER A 74 -4.58 -7.06 15.85
N ALA A 75 -4.39 -5.84 16.33
CA ALA A 75 -4.11 -5.55 17.75
C ALA A 75 -5.36 -5.38 18.60
N LEU A 76 -6.55 -5.32 18.00
CA LEU A 76 -7.81 -5.18 18.73
C LEU A 76 -8.23 -6.49 19.38
N GLN A 77 -8.88 -6.41 20.53
CA GLN A 77 -9.52 -7.53 21.21
C GLN A 77 -11.03 -7.43 21.09
N ASP A 78 -11.71 -8.54 21.22
CA ASP A 78 -13.18 -8.62 21.24
C ASP A 78 -13.86 -8.10 19.97
N LEU A 79 -13.19 -8.27 18.79
CA LEU A 79 -13.83 -8.05 17.50
C LEU A 79 -14.95 -9.06 17.27
N PRO A 80 -16.09 -8.66 16.68
CA PRO A 80 -17.09 -9.62 16.19
C PRO A 80 -16.47 -10.60 15.19
N ASP A 81 -16.87 -11.87 15.23
CA ASP A 81 -16.32 -12.94 14.39
C ASP A 81 -16.48 -12.72 12.88
N ASP A 82 -17.44 -11.88 12.49
CA ASP A 82 -17.76 -11.55 11.10
C ASP A 82 -17.03 -10.31 10.55
N VAL A 83 -16.24 -9.63 11.39
CA VAL A 83 -15.37 -8.53 10.95
C VAL A 83 -14.20 -9.09 10.15
N MET A 84 -14.04 -8.57 8.96
CA MET A 84 -12.94 -8.90 8.06
C MET A 84 -11.74 -8.00 8.36
N VAL A 85 -10.54 -8.60 8.46
CA VAL A 85 -9.31 -7.85 8.77
C VAL A 85 -8.23 -8.17 7.73
N VAL A 86 -7.65 -7.13 7.14
CA VAL A 86 -6.46 -7.18 6.29
C VAL A 86 -5.43 -6.24 6.89
N ASP A 87 -4.44 -6.81 7.54
CA ASP A 87 -3.49 -6.07 8.37
C ASP A 87 -2.14 -6.78 8.38
N HIS A 88 -1.08 -6.10 8.78
CA HIS A 88 0.27 -6.65 8.87
C HIS A 88 0.91 -6.48 10.26
N HIS A 89 0.26 -5.71 11.13
CA HIS A 89 0.72 -5.52 12.51
C HIS A 89 0.65 -6.81 13.33
N GLN A 90 1.40 -6.86 14.46
CA GLN A 90 1.43 -8.02 15.35
C GLN A 90 0.04 -8.43 15.81
N PRO A 91 -0.45 -9.63 15.42
CA PRO A 91 -1.81 -10.04 15.73
C PRO A 91 -1.96 -10.47 17.21
N ARG A 92 -3.09 -10.13 17.80
CA ARG A 92 -3.50 -10.60 19.14
C ARG A 92 -4.55 -11.71 19.08
N PHE A 93 -5.04 -12.05 17.89
CA PHE A 93 -6.00 -13.12 17.66
C PHE A 93 -5.76 -13.78 16.31
N GLU A 94 -6.27 -14.99 16.17
CA GLU A 94 -6.39 -15.68 14.89
C GLU A 94 -7.86 -15.77 14.53
N GLY A 95 -8.21 -15.57 13.26
CA GLY A 95 -9.58 -15.61 12.76
C GLY A 95 -9.64 -16.09 11.32
N GLU A 96 -10.77 -16.66 10.93
CA GLU A 96 -10.98 -17.16 9.57
C GLU A 96 -10.99 -16.02 8.54
N LEU A 97 -11.47 -14.83 8.95
CA LEU A 97 -11.55 -13.62 8.13
C LEU A 97 -10.41 -12.63 8.44
N HIS A 98 -9.27 -13.13 8.92
CA HIS A 98 -8.10 -12.35 9.26
C HIS A 98 -6.92 -12.71 8.34
N VAL A 99 -6.63 -11.84 7.39
CA VAL A 99 -5.46 -11.94 6.50
C VAL A 99 -4.32 -11.12 7.07
N ASN A 100 -3.35 -11.82 7.65
CA ASN A 100 -2.18 -11.20 8.28
C ASN A 100 -0.94 -12.07 8.03
N PRO A 101 0.16 -11.51 7.52
CA PRO A 101 1.39 -12.25 7.23
C PRO A 101 1.99 -12.96 8.42
N HIS A 102 1.96 -12.36 9.61
CA HIS A 102 2.49 -12.99 10.84
C HIS A 102 1.80 -14.32 11.16
N LEU A 103 0.49 -14.46 10.90
CA LEU A 103 -0.25 -15.70 11.09
C LEU A 103 0.19 -16.82 10.13
N ALA A 104 0.90 -16.46 9.07
CA ALA A 104 1.48 -17.39 8.11
C ALA A 104 3.01 -17.54 8.24
N GLY A 105 3.61 -16.97 9.29
CA GLY A 105 5.06 -17.02 9.55
C GLY A 105 5.89 -16.10 8.65
N ILE A 106 5.25 -15.09 8.04
CA ILE A 106 5.89 -14.04 7.24
C ILE A 106 6.07 -12.81 8.13
N ASP A 107 7.21 -12.17 8.04
CA ASP A 107 7.49 -10.92 8.76
C ASP A 107 6.65 -9.78 8.13
N GLY A 108 5.59 -9.38 8.85
CA GLY A 108 4.68 -8.31 8.44
C GLY A 108 5.30 -6.92 8.54
N ASP A 109 6.28 -6.74 9.42
CA ASP A 109 6.94 -5.45 9.58
C ASP A 109 7.94 -5.16 8.44
N ARG A 110 8.31 -6.19 7.66
CA ARG A 110 9.38 -6.09 6.67
C ARG A 110 9.01 -6.58 5.27
N ASN A 111 8.30 -7.71 5.16
CA ASN A 111 8.22 -8.47 3.91
C ASN A 111 6.84 -8.50 3.26
N LEU A 112 5.79 -8.08 3.95
CA LEU A 112 4.44 -7.97 3.38
C LEU A 112 3.59 -6.99 4.18
N SER A 113 3.28 -5.85 3.58
CA SER A 113 2.44 -4.80 4.14
C SER A 113 0.94 -5.14 4.05
N ALA A 114 0.08 -4.30 4.66
CA ALA A 114 -1.36 -4.45 4.52
C ALA A 114 -1.81 -4.28 3.05
N ALA A 115 -1.19 -3.39 2.28
CA ALA A 115 -1.44 -3.28 0.83
C ALA A 115 -1.03 -4.56 0.09
N GLY A 116 0.07 -5.19 0.49
CA GLY A 116 0.50 -6.48 -0.04
C GLY A 116 -0.51 -7.59 0.25
N ALA A 117 -0.98 -7.68 1.50
CA ALA A 117 -2.01 -8.62 1.91
C ALA A 117 -3.34 -8.36 1.18
N ALA A 118 -3.74 -7.09 1.02
CA ALA A 118 -4.92 -6.68 0.26
C ALA A 118 -4.82 -7.07 -1.23
N TYR A 119 -3.64 -6.94 -1.82
CA TYR A 119 -3.40 -7.38 -3.20
C TYR A 119 -3.60 -8.89 -3.37
N LEU A 120 -3.12 -9.70 -2.43
CA LEU A 120 -3.35 -11.15 -2.47
C LEU A 120 -4.85 -11.48 -2.42
N VAL A 121 -5.64 -10.79 -1.60
CA VAL A 121 -7.10 -10.92 -1.54
C VAL A 121 -7.73 -10.49 -2.87
N ALA A 122 -7.37 -9.32 -3.39
CA ALA A 122 -7.90 -8.79 -4.65
C ALA A 122 -7.64 -9.73 -5.82
N ARG A 123 -6.47 -10.41 -5.86
CA ARG A 123 -6.12 -11.43 -6.86
C ARG A 123 -7.05 -12.66 -6.82
N LYS A 124 -7.64 -12.97 -5.68
CA LYS A 124 -8.64 -14.04 -5.56
C LYS A 124 -10.04 -13.58 -5.98
N MET A 125 -10.30 -12.28 -6.03
CA MET A 125 -11.59 -11.73 -6.47
C MET A 125 -11.70 -11.59 -7.99
N GLY A 126 -10.58 -11.62 -8.72
CA GLY A 126 -10.55 -11.49 -10.19
C GLY A 126 -9.19 -11.02 -10.72
N ASP A 127 -9.15 -10.61 -11.98
CA ASP A 127 -7.92 -10.05 -12.56
C ASP A 127 -7.73 -8.60 -12.09
N ASN A 128 -6.94 -8.46 -11.03
CA ASN A 128 -6.59 -7.21 -10.37
C ASN A 128 -5.07 -6.96 -10.38
N ARG A 129 -4.33 -7.56 -11.34
CA ARG A 129 -2.86 -7.43 -11.44
C ARG A 129 -2.39 -6.00 -11.68
N ASP A 130 -3.20 -5.18 -12.32
CA ASP A 130 -2.93 -3.75 -12.54
C ASP A 130 -2.85 -2.93 -11.25
N LEU A 131 -3.37 -3.46 -10.13
CA LEU A 131 -3.28 -2.83 -8.81
C LEU A 131 -1.92 -3.03 -8.12
N ALA A 132 -0.98 -3.77 -8.73
CA ALA A 132 0.38 -3.95 -8.22
C ALA A 132 1.11 -2.61 -7.99
N GLY A 133 0.85 -1.59 -8.80
CA GLY A 133 1.40 -0.25 -8.62
C GLY A 133 0.94 0.43 -7.33
N LEU A 134 -0.35 0.31 -6.98
CA LEU A 134 -0.89 0.79 -5.70
C LEU A 134 -0.28 0.02 -4.53
N THR A 135 -0.06 -1.27 -4.70
CA THR A 135 0.57 -2.11 -3.67
C THR A 135 1.98 -1.62 -3.35
N LEU A 136 2.78 -1.28 -4.38
CA LEU A 136 4.12 -0.73 -4.15
C LEU A 136 4.10 0.62 -3.42
N LEU A 137 3.08 1.46 -3.63
CA LEU A 137 2.94 2.71 -2.88
C LEU A 137 2.76 2.44 -1.38
N GLY A 138 1.94 1.44 -1.01
CA GLY A 138 1.79 1.02 0.39
C GLY A 138 3.09 0.47 0.96
N ILE A 139 3.72 -0.50 0.28
CA ILE A 139 4.99 -1.12 0.69
C ILE A 139 6.08 -0.07 0.96
N ILE A 140 6.23 0.89 0.05
CA ILE A 140 7.24 1.96 0.17
C ILE A 140 6.85 2.95 1.27
N GLY A 141 5.56 3.31 1.35
CA GLY A 141 5.06 4.23 2.37
C GLY A 141 5.23 3.71 3.79
N ASP A 142 5.15 2.40 3.97
CA ASP A 142 5.39 1.71 5.24
C ASP A 142 6.90 1.41 5.50
N GLY A 143 7.79 1.87 4.62
CA GLY A 143 9.23 1.69 4.75
C GLY A 143 9.71 0.24 4.61
N GLN A 144 8.90 -0.65 4.06
CA GLN A 144 9.24 -2.06 3.89
C GLN A 144 10.23 -2.29 2.75
N VAL A 145 10.89 -3.46 2.79
CA VAL A 145 11.82 -3.86 1.73
C VAL A 145 11.08 -4.58 0.59
N ILE A 146 11.57 -4.39 -0.63
CA ILE A 146 11.07 -5.11 -1.80
C ILE A 146 11.81 -6.46 -1.90
N GLU A 147 11.51 -7.36 -0.95
CA GLU A 147 12.04 -8.72 -0.85
C GLU A 147 10.88 -9.71 -0.58
N GLY A 148 11.11 -11.01 -0.71
CA GLY A 148 10.10 -12.02 -0.46
C GLY A 148 8.78 -11.75 -1.21
N PRO A 149 7.62 -11.83 -0.53
CA PRO A 149 6.31 -11.60 -1.14
C PRO A 149 6.15 -10.21 -1.78
N ASN A 150 6.72 -9.15 -1.17
CA ASN A 150 6.71 -7.82 -1.76
C ASN A 150 7.41 -7.80 -3.14
N ARG A 151 8.52 -8.53 -3.28
CA ARG A 151 9.24 -8.67 -4.57
C ARG A 151 8.42 -9.48 -5.58
N GLU A 152 7.71 -10.50 -5.15
CA GLU A 152 6.85 -11.31 -6.03
C GLU A 152 5.75 -10.44 -6.65
N ILE A 153 5.10 -9.58 -5.85
CA ILE A 153 4.10 -8.61 -6.32
C ILE A 153 4.71 -7.62 -7.31
N ALA A 154 5.88 -7.05 -6.98
CA ALA A 154 6.58 -6.14 -7.88
C ALA A 154 6.92 -6.80 -9.22
N ASN A 155 7.45 -8.03 -9.19
CA ASN A 155 7.80 -8.78 -10.38
C ASN A 155 6.56 -9.13 -11.23
N GLU A 156 5.43 -9.44 -10.59
CA GLU A 156 4.18 -9.66 -11.30
C GLU A 156 3.71 -8.41 -12.02
N GLY A 157 3.77 -7.24 -11.36
CA GLY A 157 3.44 -5.96 -11.97
C GLY A 157 4.36 -5.61 -13.15
N ILE A 158 5.66 -5.87 -13.03
CA ILE A 158 6.65 -5.68 -14.11
C ILE A 158 6.36 -6.62 -15.28
N ALA A 159 6.17 -7.91 -15.01
CA ALA A 159 5.95 -8.92 -16.04
C ALA A 159 4.65 -8.67 -16.85
N ASN A 160 3.67 -8.01 -16.26
CA ASN A 160 2.40 -7.64 -16.90
C ASN A 160 2.38 -6.20 -17.45
N GLY A 161 3.48 -5.45 -17.37
CA GLY A 161 3.60 -4.10 -17.91
C GLY A 161 2.88 -3.01 -17.10
N PHE A 162 2.47 -3.29 -15.87
CA PHE A 162 1.82 -2.33 -14.96
C PHE A 162 2.83 -1.51 -14.15
N ILE A 163 4.07 -1.99 -14.04
CA ILE A 163 5.18 -1.33 -13.37
C ILE A 163 6.36 -1.28 -14.36
N THR A 164 6.96 -0.12 -14.51
CA THR A 164 8.19 0.06 -15.27
C THR A 164 9.33 0.36 -14.29
N PRO A 165 10.29 -0.56 -14.09
CA PRO A 165 11.45 -0.29 -13.26
C PRO A 165 12.34 0.75 -13.93
N GLY A 166 12.88 1.68 -13.16
CA GLY A 166 13.81 2.70 -13.62
C GLY A 166 14.91 2.94 -12.60
N ARG A 167 15.97 3.63 -13.01
CA ARG A 167 16.94 4.19 -12.08
C ARG A 167 16.46 5.55 -11.61
N GLY A 168 16.63 5.86 -10.33
CA GLY A 168 16.23 7.16 -9.79
C GLY A 168 16.51 7.28 -8.30
N LEU A 169 16.22 8.45 -7.77
CA LEU A 169 16.17 8.67 -6.33
C LEU A 169 14.79 8.28 -5.80
N LEU A 170 14.72 7.86 -4.54
CA LEU A 170 13.45 7.61 -3.81
C LEU A 170 12.79 8.94 -3.41
N LEU A 171 12.68 9.86 -4.34
CA LEU A 171 12.08 11.16 -4.15
C LEU A 171 10.92 11.33 -5.13
N ALA A 172 9.81 11.90 -4.67
CA ALA A 172 8.68 12.24 -5.51
C ALA A 172 9.06 13.38 -6.48
N GLY A 173 8.57 13.31 -7.72
CA GLY A 173 8.78 14.36 -8.73
C GLY A 173 9.29 13.81 -10.07
N ARG A 174 9.07 14.55 -11.15
CA ARG A 174 9.43 14.15 -12.51
C ARG A 174 10.85 14.51 -12.89
N GLY A 175 11.36 15.64 -12.34
CA GLY A 175 12.71 16.11 -12.58
C GLY A 175 13.43 16.42 -11.27
N LEU A 176 14.74 16.66 -11.35
CA LEU A 176 15.56 16.83 -10.16
C LEU A 176 15.17 18.04 -9.30
N VAL A 177 14.78 19.17 -9.94
CA VAL A 177 14.29 20.36 -9.22
C VAL A 177 13.04 20.04 -8.43
N GLU A 178 12.05 19.36 -9.06
CA GLU A 178 10.81 18.98 -8.39
C GLU A 178 11.08 17.99 -7.26
N GLN A 179 11.93 16.99 -7.48
CA GLN A 179 12.32 15.99 -6.47
C GLN A 179 12.97 16.64 -5.24
N ILE A 180 13.90 17.58 -5.44
CA ILE A 180 14.54 18.32 -4.35
C ILE A 180 13.52 19.20 -3.63
N THR A 181 12.65 19.90 -4.38
CA THR A 181 11.65 20.79 -3.81
C THR A 181 10.61 20.04 -2.96
N LEU A 182 10.20 18.85 -3.40
CA LEU A 182 9.20 18.04 -2.72
C LEU A 182 9.79 17.11 -1.66
N ALA A 183 11.11 17.06 -1.49
CA ALA A 183 11.76 16.18 -0.53
C ALA A 183 11.36 16.57 0.91
N ILE A 184 10.76 15.61 1.64
CA ILE A 184 10.36 15.73 3.04
C ILE A 184 11.18 14.77 3.91
N ASP A 185 11.48 13.60 3.37
CA ASP A 185 12.34 12.60 3.97
C ASP A 185 13.32 12.06 2.91
N PRO A 186 14.59 12.48 2.92
CA PRO A 186 15.17 13.45 3.86
C PRO A 186 14.69 14.90 3.63
N TYR A 187 14.43 15.64 4.69
CA TYR A 187 14.25 17.09 4.58
C TYR A 187 15.57 17.76 4.25
N LEU A 188 15.60 18.59 3.21
CA LEU A 188 16.78 19.29 2.72
C LEU A 188 16.69 20.78 3.12
N PRO A 189 17.37 21.23 4.21
CA PRO A 189 17.28 22.62 4.67
C PRO A 189 17.64 23.63 3.59
N GLY A 190 16.75 24.61 3.35
CA GLY A 190 16.93 25.65 2.33
C GLY A 190 16.66 25.21 0.88
N LEU A 191 16.19 23.97 0.68
CA LEU A 191 15.86 23.40 -0.63
C LEU A 191 14.44 22.83 -0.65
N SER A 192 14.06 22.06 0.38
CA SER A 192 12.71 21.52 0.50
C SER A 192 11.70 22.64 0.66
N GLY A 193 10.71 22.69 -0.24
CA GLY A 193 9.72 23.76 -0.32
C GLY A 193 10.19 25.02 -1.05
N GLU A 194 11.46 25.10 -1.50
CA GLU A 194 12.08 26.27 -2.09
C GLU A 194 12.48 26.02 -3.56
N PRO A 195 11.54 26.12 -4.53
CA PRO A 195 11.78 25.73 -5.93
C PRO A 195 12.89 26.55 -6.60
N ASP A 196 13.04 27.83 -6.27
CA ASP A 196 14.07 28.66 -6.88
C ASP A 196 15.47 28.30 -6.36
N ALA A 197 15.60 27.96 -5.07
CA ALA A 197 16.86 27.48 -4.51
C ALA A 197 17.22 26.10 -5.09
N ALA A 198 16.26 25.21 -5.22
CA ALA A 198 16.44 23.90 -5.84
C ALA A 198 16.90 24.04 -7.30
N ARG A 199 16.28 24.93 -8.09
CA ARG A 199 16.67 25.23 -9.48
C ARG A 199 18.09 25.76 -9.55
N THR A 200 18.44 26.72 -8.69
CA THR A 200 19.80 27.28 -8.63
C THR A 200 20.84 26.22 -8.34
N LEU A 201 20.56 25.32 -7.40
CA LEU A 201 21.44 24.19 -7.11
C LEU A 201 21.58 23.24 -8.30
N VAL A 202 20.47 22.85 -8.92
CA VAL A 202 20.49 21.94 -10.07
C VAL A 202 21.30 22.55 -11.22
N ALA A 203 21.05 23.80 -11.58
CA ALA A 203 21.79 24.51 -12.61
C ALA A 203 23.29 24.61 -12.30
N ALA A 204 23.66 24.85 -11.05
CA ALA A 204 25.08 24.93 -10.64
C ALA A 204 25.78 23.57 -10.74
N VAL A 205 25.09 22.46 -10.50
CA VAL A 205 25.67 21.11 -10.51
C VAL A 205 25.65 20.49 -11.91
N THR A 206 24.57 20.69 -12.66
CA THR A 206 24.36 20.02 -13.96
C THR A 206 24.69 20.89 -15.16
N GLY A 207 24.69 22.21 -14.99
CA GLY A 207 24.79 23.19 -16.08
C GLY A 207 23.46 23.40 -16.83
N GLU A 208 22.35 22.85 -16.34
CA GLU A 208 21.02 22.93 -16.95
C GLU A 208 19.98 23.37 -15.88
N ASP A 209 18.94 24.10 -16.33
CA ASP A 209 17.90 24.60 -15.41
C ASP A 209 16.97 23.49 -14.89
N GLU A 210 16.89 22.38 -15.62
CA GLU A 210 16.17 21.17 -15.26
C GLU A 210 16.82 19.95 -15.94
N VAL A 211 16.90 18.86 -15.25
CA VAL A 211 17.38 17.59 -15.79
C VAL A 211 16.56 16.43 -15.21
N ASP A 212 16.19 15.48 -16.06
CA ASP A 212 15.58 14.26 -15.56
C ASP A 212 16.66 13.32 -14.96
N MET A 213 16.23 12.48 -14.03
CA MET A 213 17.13 11.63 -13.28
C MET A 213 17.83 10.58 -14.17
N GLU A 214 17.16 10.06 -15.19
CA GLU A 214 17.73 9.07 -16.09
C GLU A 214 18.88 9.68 -16.90
N THR A 215 18.67 10.89 -17.43
CA THR A 215 19.69 11.67 -18.12
C THR A 215 20.87 11.98 -17.21
N LEU A 216 20.63 12.42 -15.96
CA LEU A 216 21.68 12.70 -14.99
C LEU A 216 22.51 11.44 -14.67
N LEU A 217 21.85 10.32 -14.39
CA LEU A 217 22.53 9.06 -14.07
C LEU A 217 23.32 8.48 -15.25
N SER A 218 22.87 8.74 -16.49
CA SER A 218 23.62 8.31 -17.68
C SER A 218 24.94 9.07 -17.87
N ARG A 219 25.11 10.25 -17.25
CA ARG A 219 26.33 11.06 -17.30
C ARG A 219 27.35 10.71 -16.23
N ILE A 220 26.95 9.92 -15.22
CA ILE A 220 27.80 9.53 -14.09
C ILE A 220 28.48 8.17 -14.33
N VAL A 221 28.08 7.45 -15.35
CA VAL A 221 28.64 6.18 -15.82
C VAL A 221 29.57 6.47 -17.02
#